data_6aa3f7d9eba03ab2327270612f1117dd
#
_entry.id   6aa3f7d9eba03ab2327270612f1117dd
#
_cell.length_a   1.000
_cell.length_b   1.000
_cell.length_c   1.000
_cell.angle_alpha   90.00
_cell.angle_beta   90.00
_cell.angle_gamma   90.00
#
_symmetry.space_group_name_H-M   'P 1'
#
loop_
_entity.id
_entity.type
_entity.pdbx_description
1 polymer ?
#
loop_
_entity_poly.entity_id
_entity_poly.type
_entity_poly.pdbx_seq_one_letter_code
_entity_poly.pdbx_strand_id
1 'polypeptide(L)'
;MNSSVQGHVGSGTLGFYDNWLETMISGDTRQQFRAKRRALTVEQQRRCRDQLATILCHESFFLRAKRIGIYIANDGEIDPGIILDTALKAGKSCFLPILHPLKKNTLYFGQYSAGTKMVTNRFGIPEPALNSTQTAPPWSLDIIFMPLVAFDRQGNRMGMGGGFYDRTLAFMAHSKRLKPKLIGLAHGCQEVQAISQQSWDIPLHLIATDQEIICAKQK
;
A
#
# COMPACT_ATOMS: atom_id res chain seq x y z
N MET A 1 -47.48 -32.63 -33.25
CA MET A 1 -46.36 -33.17 -32.51
C MET A 1 -45.24 -32.15 -32.58
N ASN A 2 -45.19 -31.31 -31.55
CA ASN A 2 -44.16 -30.25 -31.42
C ASN A 2 -43.05 -30.74 -30.49
N SER A 3 -41.82 -30.83 -30.96
CA SER A 3 -40.66 -31.07 -30.14
C SER A 3 -39.85 -29.76 -30.09
N SER A 4 -39.93 -29.09 -28.94
CA SER A 4 -39.12 -27.93 -28.57
C SER A 4 -37.70 -28.43 -28.14
N VAL A 5 -36.69 -27.97 -28.87
CA VAL A 5 -35.28 -28.11 -28.48
C VAL A 5 -34.93 -26.94 -27.60
N GLN A 6 -34.75 -27.18 -26.30
CA GLN A 6 -34.15 -26.23 -25.38
C GLN A 6 -32.62 -26.31 -25.49
N GLY A 7 -32.02 -25.26 -26.05
CA GLY A 7 -30.56 -25.08 -26.03
C GLY A 7 -30.08 -24.62 -24.65
N HIS A 8 -29.30 -25.43 -23.97
CA HIS A 8 -28.55 -25.05 -22.78
C HIS A 8 -27.41 -24.11 -23.22
N VAL A 9 -27.54 -22.84 -22.93
CA VAL A 9 -26.43 -21.87 -23.05
C VAL A 9 -25.59 -21.98 -21.79
N GLY A 10 -24.37 -22.50 -21.95
CA GLY A 10 -23.45 -22.74 -20.84
C GLY A 10 -23.05 -21.46 -20.10
N SER A 11 -23.18 -21.49 -18.79
CA SER A 11 -22.88 -20.42 -17.83
C SER A 11 -21.37 -20.12 -17.68
N GLY A 12 -20.50 -20.62 -18.55
CA GLY A 12 -19.04 -20.49 -18.43
C GLY A 12 -18.43 -19.26 -19.13
N THR A 13 -19.13 -18.64 -20.06
CA THR A 13 -18.56 -17.55 -20.87
C THR A 13 -18.76 -16.15 -20.28
N LEU A 14 -19.80 -15.90 -19.50
CA LEU A 14 -20.07 -14.62 -18.86
C LEU A 14 -18.99 -14.24 -17.82
N GLY A 15 -18.58 -15.17 -16.97
CA GLY A 15 -17.56 -14.90 -15.92
C GLY A 15 -16.16 -14.58 -16.46
N PHE A 16 -15.83 -15.01 -17.68
CA PHE A 16 -14.53 -14.72 -18.30
C PHE A 16 -14.48 -13.30 -18.89
N TYR A 17 -15.57 -12.85 -19.45
CA TYR A 17 -15.70 -11.49 -20.01
C TYR A 17 -15.79 -10.43 -18.92
N ASP A 18 -16.49 -10.69 -17.83
CA ASP A 18 -16.60 -9.78 -16.67
C ASP A 18 -15.23 -9.57 -16.00
N ASN A 19 -14.48 -10.64 -15.80
CA ASN A 19 -13.14 -10.56 -15.21
C ASN A 19 -12.12 -9.86 -16.12
N TRP A 20 -12.28 -9.99 -17.44
CA TRP A 20 -11.43 -9.33 -18.43
C TRP A 20 -11.72 -7.83 -18.53
N LEU A 21 -13.00 -7.44 -18.51
CA LEU A 21 -13.46 -6.05 -18.47
C LEU A 21 -13.04 -5.36 -17.17
N GLU A 22 -13.21 -5.97 -16.01
CA GLU A 22 -12.73 -5.44 -14.72
C GLU A 22 -11.22 -5.27 -14.70
N THR A 23 -10.46 -6.18 -15.29
CA THR A 23 -8.99 -6.09 -15.39
C THR A 23 -8.56 -4.96 -16.30
N MET A 24 -9.24 -4.73 -17.42
CA MET A 24 -8.99 -3.63 -18.35
C MET A 24 -9.33 -2.28 -17.71
N ILE A 25 -10.51 -2.14 -17.11
CA ILE A 25 -10.95 -0.92 -16.44
C ILE A 25 -9.99 -0.58 -15.27
N SER A 26 -9.56 -1.58 -14.50
CA SER A 26 -8.62 -1.35 -13.39
C SER A 26 -7.21 -0.99 -13.89
N GLY A 27 -6.79 -1.50 -15.03
CA GLY A 27 -5.51 -1.16 -15.67
C GLY A 27 -5.46 0.30 -16.12
N ASP A 28 -6.49 0.72 -16.82
CA ASP A 28 -6.66 2.11 -17.31
C ASP A 28 -6.77 3.09 -16.12
N THR A 29 -7.54 2.75 -15.10
CA THR A 29 -7.65 3.53 -13.86
C THR A 29 -6.31 3.68 -13.14
N ARG A 30 -5.51 2.60 -13.01
CA ARG A 30 -4.16 2.67 -12.42
C ARG A 30 -3.26 3.63 -13.18
N GLN A 31 -3.28 3.57 -14.51
CA GLN A 31 -2.48 4.45 -15.37
C GLN A 31 -2.87 5.91 -15.20
N GLN A 32 -4.17 6.21 -15.15
CA GLN A 32 -4.70 7.56 -14.94
C GLN A 32 -4.26 8.15 -13.59
N PHE A 33 -4.38 7.40 -12.48
CA PHE A 33 -3.99 7.91 -11.16
C PHE A 33 -2.46 8.04 -11.01
N ARG A 34 -1.69 7.14 -11.63
CA ARG A 34 -0.25 7.29 -11.72
C ARG A 34 0.14 8.55 -12.52
N ALA A 35 -0.56 8.82 -13.62
CA ALA A 35 -0.35 10.04 -14.40
C ALA A 35 -0.68 11.30 -13.56
N LYS A 36 -1.79 11.32 -12.81
CA LYS A 36 -2.17 12.43 -11.93
C LYS A 36 -1.08 12.74 -10.89
N ARG A 37 -0.60 11.72 -10.15
CA ARG A 37 0.41 11.94 -9.12
C ARG A 37 1.79 12.33 -9.68
N ARG A 38 2.15 11.85 -10.89
CA ARG A 38 3.37 12.25 -11.60
C ARG A 38 3.30 13.67 -12.17
N ALA A 39 2.10 14.16 -12.46
CA ALA A 39 1.89 15.52 -12.97
C ALA A 39 2.01 16.60 -11.87
N LEU A 40 2.06 16.22 -10.60
CA LEU A 40 2.32 17.14 -9.50
C LEU A 40 3.72 17.74 -9.66
N THR A 41 3.80 19.06 -9.59
CA THR A 41 5.09 19.77 -9.62
C THR A 41 5.93 19.44 -8.38
N VAL A 42 7.24 19.69 -8.46
CA VAL A 42 8.16 19.48 -7.33
C VAL A 42 7.69 20.26 -6.10
N GLU A 43 7.18 21.47 -6.28
CA GLU A 43 6.66 22.30 -5.18
C GLU A 43 5.38 21.71 -4.58
N GLN A 44 4.47 21.21 -5.40
CA GLN A 44 3.26 20.51 -4.94
C GLN A 44 3.62 19.23 -4.17
N GLN A 45 4.56 18.41 -4.69
CA GLN A 45 5.05 17.21 -4.00
C GLN A 45 5.63 17.57 -2.63
N ARG A 46 6.48 18.60 -2.55
CA ARG A 46 7.07 19.08 -1.30
C ARG A 46 6.00 19.53 -0.31
N ARG A 47 5.04 20.33 -0.75
CA ARG A 47 3.94 20.81 0.09
C ARG A 47 3.11 19.64 0.64
N CYS A 48 2.73 18.67 -0.22
CA CYS A 48 1.97 17.49 0.21
C CYS A 48 2.75 16.68 1.25
N ARG A 49 4.05 16.46 1.06
CA ARG A 49 4.93 15.80 2.02
C ARG A 49 4.92 16.50 3.38
N ASP A 50 5.10 17.82 3.40
CA ASP A 50 5.18 18.61 4.62
C ASP A 50 3.84 18.61 5.38
N GLN A 51 2.72 18.73 4.66
CA GLN A 51 1.37 18.64 5.21
C GLN A 51 1.06 17.25 5.77
N LEU A 52 1.37 16.18 5.04
CA LEU A 52 1.21 14.80 5.51
C LEU A 52 1.96 14.57 6.81
N ALA A 53 3.23 15.02 6.91
CA ALA A 53 4.03 14.88 8.12
C ALA A 53 3.41 15.65 9.30
N THR A 54 2.92 16.86 9.06
CA THR A 54 2.23 17.69 10.07
C THR A 54 1.00 16.98 10.61
N ILE A 55 0.20 16.36 9.73
CA ILE A 55 -1.02 15.63 10.12
C ILE A 55 -0.68 14.36 10.92
N LEU A 56 0.31 13.57 10.47
CA LEU A 56 0.57 12.24 11.02
C LEU A 56 1.45 12.21 12.26
N CYS A 57 2.47 13.08 12.34
CA CYS A 57 3.46 12.95 13.40
C CYS A 57 2.95 13.30 14.81
N HIS A 58 1.81 13.97 14.91
CA HIS A 58 1.14 14.30 16.18
C HIS A 58 0.07 13.30 16.60
N GLU A 59 -0.24 12.33 15.74
CA GLU A 59 -1.27 11.34 16.02
C GLU A 59 -0.86 10.37 17.12
N SER A 60 -1.80 10.06 18.01
CA SER A 60 -1.56 9.20 19.17
C SER A 60 -1.06 7.80 18.80
N PHE A 61 -1.49 7.24 17.67
CA PHE A 61 -1.01 5.95 17.18
C PHE A 61 0.45 6.05 16.72
N PHE A 62 0.85 7.14 16.04
CA PHE A 62 2.25 7.35 15.64
C PHE A 62 3.15 7.56 16.88
N LEU A 63 2.71 8.38 17.81
CA LEU A 63 3.49 8.65 19.04
C LEU A 63 3.76 7.40 19.86
N ARG A 64 2.78 6.49 19.99
CA ARG A 64 2.90 5.24 20.74
C ARG A 64 3.65 4.13 20.00
N ALA A 65 3.67 4.15 18.69
CA ALA A 65 4.36 3.13 17.89
C ALA A 65 5.87 3.13 18.15
N LYS A 66 6.45 1.94 18.30
CA LYS A 66 7.89 1.73 18.49
C LYS A 66 8.55 1.15 17.25
N ARG A 67 7.83 0.34 16.48
CA ARG A 67 8.32 -0.39 15.30
C ARG A 67 7.46 -0.04 14.09
N ILE A 68 8.04 0.68 13.13
CA ILE A 68 7.32 1.27 12.01
C ILE A 68 7.87 0.73 10.70
N GLY A 69 7.01 0.07 9.90
CA GLY A 69 7.26 -0.19 8.48
C GLY A 69 6.89 1.03 7.65
N ILE A 70 7.80 1.47 6.78
CA ILE A 70 7.60 2.65 5.94
C ILE A 70 8.30 2.41 4.59
N TYR A 71 7.87 3.07 3.54
CA TYR A 71 8.44 2.90 2.19
C TYR A 71 9.30 4.10 1.78
N ILE A 72 10.10 3.93 0.73
CA ILE A 72 10.75 5.01 0.00
C ILE A 72 9.90 5.35 -1.21
N ALA A 73 9.52 6.63 -1.34
CA ALA A 73 8.65 7.08 -2.42
C ALA A 73 9.29 6.84 -3.80
N ASN A 74 8.48 6.34 -4.72
CA ASN A 74 8.83 6.12 -6.10
C ASN A 74 7.65 6.49 -7.01
N ASP A 75 7.90 6.76 -8.29
CA ASP A 75 6.84 6.95 -9.28
C ASP A 75 5.81 8.04 -8.91
N GLY A 76 6.25 9.13 -8.26
CA GLY A 76 5.38 10.23 -7.83
C GLY A 76 4.51 9.93 -6.61
N GLU A 77 4.81 8.88 -5.85
CA GLU A 77 4.18 8.60 -4.56
C GLU A 77 4.41 9.74 -3.58
N ILE A 78 3.46 9.96 -2.65
CA ILE A 78 3.68 10.93 -1.59
C ILE A 78 4.87 10.50 -0.74
N ASP A 79 5.80 11.43 -0.49
CA ASP A 79 7.06 11.12 0.17
C ASP A 79 6.89 11.08 1.71
N PRO A 80 7.10 9.93 2.36
CA PRO A 80 7.04 9.82 3.81
C PRO A 80 8.38 10.15 4.51
N GLY A 81 9.35 10.75 3.82
CA GLY A 81 10.71 10.96 4.34
C GLY A 81 10.73 11.74 5.65
N ILE A 82 9.92 12.80 5.81
CA ILE A 82 9.84 13.57 7.07
C ILE A 82 9.28 12.71 8.20
N ILE A 83 8.32 11.83 7.92
CA ILE A 83 7.75 10.89 8.91
C ILE A 83 8.82 9.89 9.35
N LEU A 84 9.60 9.37 8.41
CA LEU A 84 10.72 8.47 8.69
C LEU A 84 11.77 9.16 9.56
N ASP A 85 12.21 10.37 9.18
CA ASP A 85 13.20 11.14 9.93
C ASP A 85 12.70 11.48 11.35
N THR A 86 11.43 11.86 11.48
CA THR A 86 10.80 12.15 12.77
C THR A 86 10.76 10.88 13.65
N ALA A 87 10.41 9.74 13.07
CA ALA A 87 10.41 8.47 13.79
C ALA A 87 11.82 8.07 14.28
N LEU A 88 12.84 8.21 13.43
CA LEU A 88 14.24 7.92 13.78
C LEU A 88 14.75 8.85 14.88
N LYS A 89 14.48 10.17 14.77
CA LYS A 89 14.83 11.16 15.81
C LYS A 89 14.15 10.88 17.16
N ALA A 90 12.93 10.31 17.13
CA ALA A 90 12.20 9.88 18.32
C ALA A 90 12.66 8.52 18.87
N GLY A 91 13.74 7.93 18.35
CA GLY A 91 14.28 6.64 18.81
C GLY A 91 13.44 5.42 18.42
N LYS A 92 12.52 5.55 17.44
CA LYS A 92 11.72 4.42 16.96
C LYS A 92 12.53 3.53 16.01
N SER A 93 12.23 2.24 16.00
CA SER A 93 12.80 1.30 15.03
C SER A 93 12.04 1.40 13.73
N CYS A 94 12.70 1.85 12.67
CA CYS A 94 12.13 1.97 11.33
C CYS A 94 12.58 0.83 10.41
N PHE A 95 11.68 0.37 9.55
CA PHE A 95 11.90 -0.77 8.67
C PHE A 95 11.43 -0.42 7.26
N LEU A 96 12.25 -0.71 6.27
CA LEU A 96 11.92 -0.54 4.84
C LEU A 96 11.61 -1.89 4.21
N PRO A 97 10.69 -1.94 3.23
CA PRO A 97 10.40 -3.16 2.50
C PRO A 97 11.59 -3.61 1.66
N ILE A 98 11.87 -4.91 1.69
CA ILE A 98 12.88 -5.60 0.89
C ILE A 98 12.17 -6.68 0.07
N LEU A 99 12.48 -6.82 -1.21
CA LEU A 99 11.94 -7.90 -2.02
C LEU A 99 12.39 -9.26 -1.48
N HIS A 100 11.44 -10.15 -1.22
CA HIS A 100 11.77 -11.50 -0.74
C HIS A 100 12.52 -12.28 -1.83
N PRO A 101 13.72 -12.82 -1.57
CA PRO A 101 14.56 -13.44 -2.60
C PRO A 101 13.94 -14.71 -3.20
N LEU A 102 13.16 -15.46 -2.41
CA LEU A 102 12.63 -16.77 -2.83
C LEU A 102 11.10 -16.75 -3.04
N LYS A 103 10.35 -15.96 -2.26
CA LYS A 103 8.89 -15.91 -2.36
C LYS A 103 8.46 -14.82 -3.33
N LYS A 104 7.84 -15.22 -4.43
CA LYS A 104 7.37 -14.27 -5.46
C LYS A 104 6.40 -13.25 -4.86
N ASN A 105 6.64 -11.98 -5.16
CA ASN A 105 5.79 -10.86 -4.78
C ASN A 105 5.46 -10.78 -3.27
N THR A 106 6.45 -11.05 -2.44
CA THR A 106 6.40 -10.95 -0.99
C THR A 106 7.51 -10.02 -0.51
N LEU A 107 7.34 -9.41 0.66
CA LEU A 107 8.28 -8.46 1.25
C LEU A 107 8.84 -9.00 2.58
N TYR A 108 10.11 -8.71 2.83
CA TYR A 108 10.68 -8.58 4.16
C TYR A 108 10.63 -7.11 4.61
N PHE A 109 10.85 -6.88 5.89
CA PHE A 109 11.06 -5.54 6.44
C PHE A 109 12.46 -5.48 7.06
N GLY A 110 13.38 -4.79 6.39
CA GLY A 110 14.75 -4.59 6.86
C GLY A 110 14.86 -3.35 7.73
N GLN A 111 15.54 -3.47 8.88
CA GLN A 111 15.77 -2.33 9.76
C GLN A 111 16.60 -1.27 9.04
N TYR A 112 16.16 -0.02 9.20
CA TYR A 112 16.78 1.15 8.57
C TYR A 112 17.23 2.15 9.63
N SER A 113 18.45 2.65 9.44
CA SER A 113 19.04 3.74 10.23
C SER A 113 20.04 4.52 9.38
N ALA A 114 20.55 5.62 9.91
CA ALA A 114 21.66 6.32 9.25
C ALA A 114 22.84 5.38 9.07
N GLY A 115 23.36 5.27 7.83
CA GLY A 115 24.46 4.36 7.48
C GLY A 115 24.03 2.96 7.06
N THR A 116 22.74 2.63 7.04
CA THR A 116 22.25 1.36 6.48
C THR A 116 22.70 1.23 5.02
N LYS A 117 23.38 0.13 4.69
CA LYS A 117 23.77 -0.17 3.31
C LYS A 117 22.54 -0.42 2.45
N MET A 118 22.37 0.40 1.41
CA MET A 118 21.26 0.31 0.47
C MET A 118 21.71 -0.32 -0.84
N VAL A 119 20.79 -1.04 -1.48
CA VAL A 119 20.95 -1.59 -2.83
C VAL A 119 19.71 -1.24 -3.65
N THR A 120 19.86 -1.16 -4.97
CA THR A 120 18.72 -0.93 -5.87
C THR A 120 18.11 -2.25 -6.29
N ASN A 121 16.80 -2.42 -6.08
CA ASN A 121 16.09 -3.63 -6.46
C ASN A 121 15.71 -3.62 -7.96
N ARG A 122 15.09 -4.71 -8.43
CA ARG A 122 14.67 -4.88 -9.85
C ARG A 122 13.64 -3.87 -10.35
N PHE A 123 13.04 -3.07 -9.47
CA PHE A 123 12.10 -2.00 -9.81
C PHE A 123 12.75 -0.61 -9.77
N GLY A 124 14.06 -0.53 -9.56
CA GLY A 124 14.80 0.72 -9.43
C GLY A 124 14.61 1.41 -8.08
N ILE A 125 14.02 0.73 -7.08
CA ILE A 125 13.74 1.29 -5.75
C ILE A 125 14.89 0.90 -4.80
N PRO A 126 15.44 1.87 -4.03
CA PRO A 126 16.41 1.57 -2.99
C PRO A 126 15.78 0.71 -1.88
N GLU A 127 16.48 -0.33 -1.45
CA GLU A 127 16.11 -1.16 -0.31
C GLU A 127 17.32 -1.52 0.54
N PRO A 128 17.20 -1.78 1.85
CA PRO A 128 18.30 -2.25 2.68
C PRO A 128 18.91 -3.55 2.13
N ALA A 129 20.23 -3.63 2.10
CA ALA A 129 20.90 -4.85 1.68
C ALA A 129 20.64 -5.99 2.68
N LEU A 130 19.97 -7.05 2.24
CA LEU A 130 19.47 -8.14 3.10
C LEU A 130 20.57 -8.75 3.99
N ASN A 131 21.80 -8.87 3.49
CA ASN A 131 22.93 -9.45 4.22
C ASN A 131 23.55 -8.51 5.26
N SER A 132 23.14 -7.24 5.32
CA SER A 132 23.70 -6.22 6.21
C SER A 132 22.69 -5.56 7.11
N THR A 133 21.46 -6.06 7.16
CA THR A 133 20.39 -5.52 8.00
C THR A 133 19.62 -6.62 8.73
N GLN A 134 19.14 -6.30 9.93
CA GLN A 134 18.21 -7.16 10.64
C GLN A 134 16.83 -7.07 9.99
N THR A 135 16.18 -8.22 9.79
CA THR A 135 14.80 -8.25 9.27
C THR A 135 13.80 -8.45 10.39
N ALA A 136 12.61 -7.86 10.21
CA ALA A 136 11.49 -8.04 11.09
C ALA A 136 10.31 -8.68 10.32
N PRO A 137 9.62 -9.66 10.92
CA PRO A 137 8.39 -10.14 10.33
C PRO A 137 7.30 -9.07 10.43
N PRO A 138 6.40 -8.95 9.44
CA PRO A 138 5.40 -7.87 9.39
C PRO A 138 4.48 -7.83 10.61
N TRP A 139 4.18 -8.98 11.23
CA TRP A 139 3.35 -9.05 12.44
C TRP A 139 4.02 -8.49 13.71
N SER A 140 5.33 -8.22 13.68
CA SER A 140 6.07 -7.60 14.80
C SER A 140 6.15 -6.08 14.71
N LEU A 141 5.57 -5.49 13.67
CA LEU A 141 5.50 -4.04 13.49
C LEU A 141 4.21 -3.49 14.13
N ASP A 142 4.27 -2.28 14.66
CA ASP A 142 3.11 -1.60 15.24
C ASP A 142 2.28 -0.93 14.14
N ILE A 143 2.99 -0.33 13.16
CA ILE A 143 2.40 0.36 12.02
C ILE A 143 3.12 -0.08 10.76
N ILE A 144 2.37 -0.20 9.67
CA ILE A 144 2.92 -0.27 8.30
C ILE A 144 2.28 0.82 7.47
N PHE A 145 3.10 1.78 7.05
CA PHE A 145 2.73 2.78 6.04
C PHE A 145 2.91 2.19 4.64
N MET A 146 1.91 2.33 3.79
CA MET A 146 1.89 1.72 2.46
C MET A 146 1.57 2.74 1.37
N PRO A 147 2.27 2.71 0.21
CA PRO A 147 1.95 3.56 -0.91
C PRO A 147 0.68 3.07 -1.62
N LEU A 148 -0.09 3.99 -2.18
CA LEU A 148 -1.33 3.72 -2.91
C LEU A 148 -1.26 4.27 -4.33
N VAL A 149 -1.98 3.63 -5.27
CA VAL A 149 -2.29 4.22 -6.59
C VAL A 149 -3.59 5.00 -6.52
N ALA A 150 -4.63 4.42 -5.91
CA ALA A 150 -5.90 5.06 -5.63
C ALA A 150 -6.49 4.48 -4.33
N PHE A 151 -7.44 5.19 -3.73
CA PHE A 151 -8.14 4.76 -2.53
C PHE A 151 -9.57 5.30 -2.52
N ASP A 152 -10.43 4.66 -1.75
CA ASP A 152 -11.76 5.18 -1.42
C ASP A 152 -11.92 5.42 0.09
N ARG A 153 -12.97 6.14 0.48
CA ARG A 153 -13.25 6.46 1.89
C ARG A 153 -13.66 5.26 2.75
N GLN A 154 -13.91 4.11 2.13
CA GLN A 154 -14.20 2.86 2.84
C GLN A 154 -12.93 2.11 3.27
N GLY A 155 -11.75 2.56 2.83
CA GLY A 155 -10.47 1.94 3.12
C GLY A 155 -10.01 0.91 2.09
N ASN A 156 -10.72 0.81 0.97
CA ASN A 156 -10.25 0.00 -0.14
C ASN A 156 -9.13 0.74 -0.88
N ARG A 157 -8.18 -0.01 -1.39
CA ARG A 157 -7.03 0.55 -2.08
C ARG A 157 -6.76 -0.15 -3.40
N MET A 158 -6.23 0.62 -4.32
CA MET A 158 -5.64 0.11 -5.55
C MET A 158 -4.12 0.25 -5.45
N GLY A 159 -3.41 -0.86 -5.60
CA GLY A 159 -1.95 -0.90 -5.70
C GLY A 159 -1.45 -1.00 -7.13
N MET A 160 -0.14 -1.19 -7.30
CA MET A 160 0.54 -1.33 -8.60
C MET A 160 0.22 -2.64 -9.35
N GLY A 161 -0.63 -3.52 -8.80
CA GLY A 161 -1.02 -4.80 -9.41
C GLY A 161 -0.11 -5.98 -9.09
N GLY A 162 0.99 -5.78 -8.39
CA GLY A 162 1.91 -6.87 -8.02
C GLY A 162 1.45 -7.72 -6.84
N GLY A 163 0.51 -7.24 -6.01
CA GLY A 163 -0.01 -7.92 -4.83
C GLY A 163 1.03 -8.15 -3.71
N PHE A 164 2.08 -7.33 -3.67
CA PHE A 164 3.16 -7.50 -2.69
C PHE A 164 2.69 -7.38 -1.25
N TYR A 165 1.95 -6.32 -0.94
CA TYR A 165 1.43 -6.09 0.41
C TYR A 165 0.36 -7.11 0.78
N ASP A 166 -0.56 -7.46 -0.13
CA ASP A 166 -1.62 -8.42 0.16
C ASP A 166 -1.05 -9.81 0.48
N ARG A 167 -0.06 -10.29 -0.28
CA ARG A 167 0.62 -11.55 0.03
C ARG A 167 1.44 -11.50 1.31
N THR A 168 2.12 -10.38 1.57
CA THR A 168 2.92 -10.20 2.78
C THR A 168 2.06 -10.14 4.04
N LEU A 169 0.86 -9.56 3.93
CA LEU A 169 -0.07 -9.33 5.02
C LEU A 169 -1.20 -10.37 5.10
N ALA A 170 -1.20 -11.40 4.24
CA ALA A 170 -2.24 -12.43 4.19
C ALA A 170 -2.50 -13.11 5.55
N PHE A 171 -1.49 -13.16 6.45
CA PHE A 171 -1.64 -13.66 7.82
C PHE A 171 -2.71 -12.88 8.62
N MET A 172 -2.99 -11.64 8.26
CA MET A 172 -3.97 -10.79 8.95
C MET A 172 -5.41 -11.28 8.77
N ALA A 173 -5.70 -12.02 7.72
CA ALA A 173 -7.01 -12.64 7.53
C ALA A 173 -7.29 -13.74 8.58
N HIS A 174 -6.23 -14.40 9.07
CA HIS A 174 -6.35 -15.56 9.94
C HIS A 174 -5.92 -15.30 11.40
N SER A 175 -5.25 -14.19 11.70
CA SER A 175 -4.77 -13.86 13.05
C SER A 175 -5.56 -12.72 13.67
N LYS A 176 -6.06 -12.91 14.90
CA LYS A 176 -6.73 -11.86 15.69
C LYS A 176 -5.78 -11.09 16.63
N ARG A 177 -4.57 -11.61 16.91
CA ARG A 177 -3.72 -11.13 18.00
C ARG A 177 -2.54 -10.23 17.59
N LEU A 178 -1.97 -10.42 16.42
CA LEU A 178 -0.74 -9.72 16.00
C LEU A 178 -1.01 -9.04 14.66
N LYS A 179 -1.49 -7.81 14.72
CA LYS A 179 -1.81 -7.05 13.52
C LYS A 179 -1.17 -5.67 13.60
N PRO A 180 -0.27 -5.34 12.67
CA PRO A 180 0.14 -3.95 12.51
C PRO A 180 -1.06 -3.09 12.13
N LYS A 181 -1.06 -1.83 12.55
CA LYS A 181 -2.00 -0.86 12.01
C LYS A 181 -1.57 -0.54 10.57
N LEU A 182 -2.42 -0.82 9.59
CA LEU A 182 -2.16 -0.54 8.18
C LEU A 182 -2.66 0.85 7.83
N ILE A 183 -1.77 1.71 7.36
CA ILE A 183 -2.09 3.09 6.99
C ILE A 183 -1.62 3.32 5.56
N GLY A 184 -2.55 3.64 4.68
CA GLY A 184 -2.25 4.05 3.32
C GLY A 184 -1.83 5.50 3.28
N LEU A 185 -0.77 5.82 2.54
CA LEU A 185 -0.35 7.19 2.29
C LEU A 185 -0.59 7.54 0.82
N ALA A 186 -1.26 8.66 0.56
CA ALA A 186 -1.60 9.09 -0.79
C ALA A 186 -1.74 10.61 -0.88
N HIS A 187 -1.59 11.16 -2.08
CA HIS A 187 -2.05 12.51 -2.37
C HIS A 187 -3.58 12.55 -2.43
N GLY A 188 -4.21 13.62 -1.99
CA GLY A 188 -5.66 13.78 -2.05
C GLY A 188 -6.24 13.57 -3.47
N CYS A 189 -5.48 13.89 -4.52
CA CYS A 189 -5.89 13.66 -5.91
C CYS A 189 -6.02 12.18 -6.33
N GLN A 190 -5.64 11.24 -5.45
CA GLN A 190 -5.76 9.78 -5.68
C GLN A 190 -7.07 9.19 -5.11
N GLU A 191 -7.94 10.03 -4.52
CA GLU A 191 -9.25 9.60 -4.04
C GLU A 191 -10.18 9.25 -5.21
N VAL A 192 -10.94 8.16 -5.06
CA VAL A 192 -12.00 7.71 -5.96
C VAL A 192 -13.28 7.45 -5.20
N GLN A 193 -14.40 7.40 -5.91
CA GLN A 193 -15.70 7.19 -5.29
C GLN A 193 -15.82 5.79 -4.68
N ALA A 194 -15.37 4.76 -5.38
CA ALA A 194 -15.38 3.37 -4.92
C ALA A 194 -14.32 2.54 -5.66
N ILE A 195 -13.79 1.55 -4.95
CA ILE A 195 -12.87 0.53 -5.50
C ILE A 195 -13.51 -0.84 -5.29
N SER A 196 -13.55 -1.63 -6.36
CA SER A 196 -13.97 -3.04 -6.29
C SER A 196 -12.97 -3.84 -5.46
N GLN A 197 -13.42 -4.42 -4.36
CA GLN A 197 -12.59 -5.20 -3.44
C GLN A 197 -12.61 -6.67 -3.84
N GLN A 198 -11.44 -7.28 -3.89
CA GLN A 198 -11.27 -8.72 -4.07
C GLN A 198 -11.19 -9.43 -2.71
N SER A 199 -11.54 -10.72 -2.67
CA SER A 199 -11.58 -11.49 -1.42
C SER A 199 -10.22 -11.64 -0.71
N TRP A 200 -9.13 -11.45 -1.43
CA TRP A 200 -7.76 -11.50 -0.89
C TRP A 200 -7.19 -10.14 -0.50
N ASP A 201 -7.89 -9.04 -0.79
CA ASP A 201 -7.40 -7.70 -0.44
C ASP A 201 -7.45 -7.50 1.07
N ILE A 202 -6.35 -7.04 1.63
CA ILE A 202 -6.26 -6.71 3.06
C ILE A 202 -6.63 -5.24 3.23
N PRO A 203 -7.77 -4.91 3.87
CA PRO A 203 -8.22 -3.53 4.00
C PRO A 203 -7.29 -2.70 4.89
N LEU A 204 -7.25 -1.40 4.62
CA LEU A 204 -6.55 -0.44 5.46
C LEU A 204 -7.37 -0.12 6.71
N HIS A 205 -6.66 0.27 7.78
CA HIS A 205 -7.29 0.83 8.98
C HIS A 205 -7.51 2.34 8.83
N LEU A 206 -6.55 3.02 8.21
CA LEU A 206 -6.56 4.46 7.95
C LEU A 206 -5.97 4.75 6.58
N ILE A 207 -6.36 5.88 6.01
CA ILE A 207 -5.70 6.51 4.88
C ILE A 207 -5.32 7.93 5.32
N ALA A 208 -4.08 8.31 5.14
CA ALA A 208 -3.61 9.65 5.39
C ALA A 208 -3.20 10.31 4.08
N THR A 209 -3.70 11.50 3.86
CA THR A 209 -3.37 12.34 2.71
C THR A 209 -2.66 13.62 3.19
N ASP A 210 -2.29 14.45 2.24
CA ASP A 210 -1.85 15.82 2.50
C ASP A 210 -2.95 16.74 3.07
N GLN A 211 -4.20 16.25 3.17
CA GLN A 211 -5.34 17.05 3.59
C GLN A 211 -5.98 16.55 4.89
N GLU A 212 -6.12 15.24 5.07
CA GLU A 212 -6.85 14.65 6.18
C GLU A 212 -6.42 13.20 6.49
N ILE A 213 -6.88 12.69 7.62
CA ILE A 213 -6.87 11.25 7.95
C ILE A 213 -8.29 10.69 7.83
N ILE A 214 -8.44 9.70 6.99
CA ILE A 214 -9.70 9.00 6.73
C ILE A 214 -9.70 7.70 7.53
N CYS A 215 -10.65 7.53 8.43
CA CYS A 215 -10.85 6.26 9.14
C CYS A 215 -11.64 5.31 8.24
N ALA A 216 -11.02 4.20 7.86
CA ALA A 216 -11.71 3.17 7.10
C ALA A 216 -12.83 2.54 7.95
N LYS A 217 -14.05 2.51 7.44
CA LYS A 217 -15.15 1.80 8.07
C LYS A 217 -14.90 0.30 7.93
N GLN A 218 -14.37 -0.34 8.96
CA GLN A 218 -14.28 -1.81 8.99
C GLN A 218 -15.71 -2.37 9.04
N LYS A 219 -16.02 -3.24 8.08
CA LYS A 219 -17.26 -4.03 8.08
C LYS A 219 -17.21 -5.12 9.14
#